data_437066286c9046e739d2bc09c8600870
#
_entry.id   437066286c9046e739d2bc09c8600870
#
_cell.length_a   1.000
_cell.length_b   1.000
_cell.length_c   1.000
_cell.angle_alpha   90.00
_cell.angle_beta   90.00
_cell.angle_gamma   90.00
#
_symmetry.space_group_name_H-M   'P 1'
#
loop_
_entity.id
_entity.type
_entity.pdbx_description
1 polymer ?
#
loop_
_entity_poly.entity_id
_entity_poly.type
_entity_poly.pdbx_seq_one_letter_code
_entity_poly.pdbx_strand_id
1 'polypeptide(L)'
;MCYWLYNRPLDSTYRWIEDKFNKKPLLIEANKLAMKAGYAYCEATEAFQVSYEIPPAKLEPGLYRNISGNTALALGFVAASQQAGIPLFLGSYPITPASDVLHELSMYKDFGVMTFQAEDEIAAVTSAIGASYAGALAITTTSGPGMALKTEALGLAVAVELPLVICNIQRGGPSTGLPTKTEQADLLQALYGRNSEAPIPVLASATPGDCFWVALEASRIA
;
A
#
# COMPACT_ATOMS: atom_id res chain seq x y z
N MET A 1 -24.89 6.04 9.78
CA MET A 1 -24.35 7.14 10.61
C MET A 1 -23.44 8.07 9.80
N CYS A 2 -22.30 7.65 9.24
CA CYS A 2 -21.42 8.54 8.45
C CYS A 2 -22.14 9.28 7.31
N TYR A 3 -23.04 8.62 6.58
CA TYR A 3 -23.80 9.26 5.50
C TYR A 3 -24.69 10.41 6.00
N TRP A 4 -25.30 10.28 7.17
CA TRP A 4 -26.03 11.36 7.80
C TRP A 4 -25.10 12.51 8.23
N LEU A 5 -23.99 12.16 8.91
CA LEU A 5 -23.01 13.15 9.41
C LEU A 5 -22.43 14.03 8.29
N TYR A 6 -22.22 13.46 7.11
CA TYR A 6 -21.63 14.15 5.94
C TYR A 6 -22.66 14.49 4.86
N ASN A 7 -23.95 14.46 5.20
CA ASN A 7 -25.05 14.76 4.27
C ASN A 7 -24.90 14.07 2.91
N ARG A 8 -24.63 12.76 2.92
CA ARG A 8 -24.39 11.98 1.70
C ARG A 8 -25.60 11.09 1.36
N PRO A 9 -26.00 11.02 0.07
CA PRO A 9 -27.06 10.12 -0.36
C PRO A 9 -26.60 8.66 -0.30
N LEU A 10 -27.54 7.76 0.01
CA LEU A 10 -27.27 6.31 0.14
C LEU A 10 -27.28 5.57 -1.20
N ASP A 11 -27.76 6.18 -2.28
CA ASP A 11 -28.10 5.53 -3.55
C ASP A 11 -26.90 4.85 -4.22
N SER A 12 -25.72 5.49 -4.20
CA SER A 12 -24.51 4.92 -4.80
C SER A 12 -24.07 3.65 -4.09
N THR A 13 -24.18 3.62 -2.76
CA THR A 13 -23.82 2.44 -1.96
C THR A 13 -24.88 1.35 -2.10
N TYR A 14 -26.15 1.70 -2.25
CA TYR A 14 -27.20 0.72 -2.53
C TYR A 14 -26.96 0.01 -3.85
N ARG A 15 -26.62 0.73 -4.93
CA ARG A 15 -26.25 0.14 -6.21
C ARG A 15 -25.04 -0.80 -6.09
N TRP A 16 -24.00 -0.35 -5.39
CA TRP A 16 -22.82 -1.19 -5.15
C TRP A 16 -23.14 -2.46 -4.36
N ILE A 17 -24.04 -2.40 -3.34
CA ILE A 17 -24.50 -3.57 -2.58
C ILE A 17 -25.25 -4.54 -3.51
N GLU A 18 -26.12 -4.02 -4.37
CA GLU A 18 -26.87 -4.82 -5.36
C GLU A 18 -25.95 -5.55 -6.31
N ASP A 19 -24.97 -4.86 -6.86
CA ASP A 19 -23.98 -5.44 -7.79
C ASP A 19 -23.12 -6.50 -7.09
N LYS A 20 -22.58 -6.17 -5.93
CA LYS A 20 -21.68 -7.05 -5.17
C LYS A 20 -22.36 -8.33 -4.69
N PHE A 21 -23.60 -8.24 -4.27
CA PHE A 21 -24.36 -9.35 -3.70
C PHE A 21 -25.48 -9.85 -4.61
N ASN A 22 -25.39 -9.61 -5.93
CA ASN A 22 -26.44 -9.91 -6.92
C ASN A 22 -27.02 -11.33 -6.86
N LYS A 23 -26.23 -12.32 -6.40
CA LYS A 23 -26.66 -13.72 -6.21
C LYS A 23 -27.18 -14.01 -4.78
N LYS A 24 -27.29 -13.03 -3.90
CA LYS A 24 -27.63 -13.20 -2.48
C LYS A 24 -28.62 -12.11 -2.03
N PRO A 25 -29.89 -12.20 -2.45
CA PRO A 25 -30.90 -11.14 -2.22
C PRO A 25 -31.11 -10.81 -0.74
N LEU A 26 -31.08 -11.82 0.15
CA LEU A 26 -31.19 -11.60 1.60
C LEU A 26 -30.05 -10.73 2.17
N LEU A 27 -28.83 -10.86 1.63
CA LEU A 27 -27.72 -10.01 2.05
C LEU A 27 -27.88 -8.58 1.53
N ILE A 28 -28.46 -8.38 0.35
CA ILE A 28 -28.77 -7.05 -0.18
C ILE A 28 -29.76 -6.37 0.76
N GLU A 29 -30.85 -7.02 1.08
CA GLU A 29 -31.90 -6.49 1.95
C GLU A 29 -31.36 -6.18 3.35
N ALA A 30 -30.64 -7.13 3.98
CA ALA A 30 -30.06 -6.95 5.30
C ALA A 30 -29.10 -5.74 5.38
N ASN A 31 -28.21 -5.59 4.39
CA ASN A 31 -27.28 -4.47 4.34
C ASN A 31 -28.01 -3.13 4.14
N LYS A 32 -29.00 -3.07 3.24
CA LYS A 32 -29.81 -1.85 3.04
C LYS A 32 -30.60 -1.47 4.29
N LEU A 33 -31.17 -2.47 4.95
CA LEU A 33 -31.93 -2.25 6.21
C LEU A 33 -30.99 -1.72 7.30
N ALA A 34 -29.83 -2.31 7.49
CA ALA A 34 -28.84 -1.85 8.45
C ALA A 34 -28.37 -0.41 8.17
N MET A 35 -28.14 -0.07 6.91
CA MET A 35 -27.78 1.32 6.53
C MET A 35 -28.91 2.31 6.82
N LYS A 36 -30.15 1.97 6.48
CA LYS A 36 -31.34 2.80 6.79
C LYS A 36 -31.50 2.99 8.30
N ALA A 37 -31.39 1.90 9.06
CA ALA A 37 -31.50 1.96 10.52
C ALA A 37 -30.42 2.85 11.14
N GLY A 38 -29.16 2.74 10.70
CA GLY A 38 -28.09 3.60 11.18
C GLY A 38 -28.23 5.06 10.76
N TYR A 39 -28.83 5.35 9.62
CA TYR A 39 -29.15 6.72 9.19
C TYR A 39 -30.27 7.30 10.05
N ALA A 40 -31.39 6.59 10.17
CA ALA A 40 -32.55 7.01 10.95
C ALA A 40 -32.24 7.14 12.47
N TYR A 41 -31.34 6.31 13.00
CA TYR A 41 -30.88 6.44 14.38
C TYR A 41 -30.24 7.81 14.63
N CYS A 42 -29.37 8.29 13.74
CA CYS A 42 -28.75 9.60 13.90
C CYS A 42 -29.79 10.74 13.84
N GLU A 43 -30.77 10.60 12.97
CA GLU A 43 -31.86 11.59 12.81
C GLU A 43 -32.77 11.62 14.03
N ALA A 44 -33.17 10.46 14.55
CA ALA A 44 -34.10 10.34 15.66
C ALA A 44 -33.50 10.66 17.04
N THR A 45 -32.19 10.39 17.21
CA THR A 45 -31.54 10.58 18.52
C THR A 45 -30.72 11.85 18.63
N GLU A 46 -30.61 12.61 17.53
CA GLU A 46 -29.74 13.80 17.48
C GLU A 46 -28.29 13.46 17.96
N ALA A 47 -27.82 12.25 17.62
CA ALA A 47 -26.52 11.71 18.08
C ALA A 47 -25.35 12.61 17.74
N PHE A 48 -25.50 13.47 16.72
CA PHE A 48 -24.52 14.47 16.33
C PHE A 48 -25.18 15.85 16.33
N GLN A 49 -24.57 16.80 17.01
CA GLN A 49 -25.05 18.19 17.09
C GLN A 49 -24.78 18.97 15.80
N VAL A 50 -23.87 18.49 14.95
CA VAL A 50 -23.49 19.13 13.69
C VAL A 50 -23.42 18.10 12.57
N SER A 51 -23.69 18.55 11.35
CA SER A 51 -23.40 17.82 10.13
C SER A 51 -22.32 18.56 9.33
N TYR A 52 -21.60 17.83 8.51
CA TYR A 52 -20.55 18.39 7.67
C TYR A 52 -20.95 18.28 6.19
N GLU A 53 -20.58 19.31 5.43
CA GLU A 53 -20.67 19.26 3.99
C GLU A 53 -19.25 19.19 3.39
N ILE A 54 -19.04 18.25 2.49
CA ILE A 54 -17.79 18.13 1.74
C ILE A 54 -18.06 18.60 0.32
N PRO A 55 -17.67 19.84 -0.02
CA PRO A 55 -17.86 20.35 -1.38
C PRO A 55 -17.02 19.54 -2.38
N PRO A 56 -17.41 19.55 -3.67
CA PRO A 56 -16.58 18.99 -4.73
C PRO A 56 -15.18 19.60 -4.72
N ALA A 57 -14.15 18.76 -4.91
CA ALA A 57 -12.79 19.24 -5.07
C ALA A 57 -12.67 20.14 -6.30
N LYS A 58 -11.94 21.24 -6.18
CA LYS A 58 -11.62 22.14 -7.29
C LYS A 58 -10.47 21.53 -8.09
N LEU A 59 -10.78 20.60 -9.00
CA LEU A 59 -9.82 19.97 -9.89
C LEU A 59 -10.01 20.52 -11.31
N GLU A 60 -8.93 20.55 -12.08
CA GLU A 60 -9.02 20.83 -13.51
C GLU A 60 -9.90 19.76 -14.20
N PRO A 61 -10.66 20.15 -15.24
CA PRO A 61 -11.46 19.19 -15.98
C PRO A 61 -10.59 18.05 -16.56
N GLY A 62 -10.97 16.79 -16.29
CA GLY A 62 -10.18 15.64 -16.72
C GLY A 62 -10.75 14.32 -16.28
N LEU A 63 -10.11 13.25 -16.73
CA LEU A 63 -10.41 11.89 -16.31
C LEU A 63 -9.55 11.56 -15.09
N TYR A 64 -10.19 11.26 -13.98
CA TYR A 64 -9.53 10.93 -12.72
C TYR A 64 -9.86 9.51 -12.29
N ARG A 65 -8.91 8.89 -11.60
CA ARG A 65 -9.07 7.59 -10.96
C ARG A 65 -8.77 7.71 -9.47
N ASN A 66 -9.61 7.13 -8.64
CA ASN A 66 -9.27 6.91 -7.24
C ASN A 66 -8.20 5.82 -7.15
N ILE A 67 -7.09 6.13 -6.53
CA ILE A 67 -5.96 5.21 -6.38
C ILE A 67 -5.37 5.30 -4.97
N SER A 68 -5.00 4.18 -4.37
CA SER A 68 -4.21 4.16 -3.15
C SER A 68 -2.71 4.28 -3.47
N GLY A 69 -1.92 4.75 -2.50
CA GLY A 69 -0.46 4.79 -2.66
C GLY A 69 0.13 3.41 -2.93
N ASN A 70 -0.36 2.37 -2.26
CA ASN A 70 0.12 0.99 -2.47
C ASN A 70 -0.17 0.47 -3.89
N THR A 71 -1.37 0.75 -4.43
CA THR A 71 -1.71 0.43 -5.83
C THR A 71 -0.83 1.21 -6.81
N ALA A 72 -0.64 2.51 -6.60
CA ALA A 72 0.20 3.33 -7.46
C ALA A 72 1.67 2.89 -7.42
N LEU A 73 2.18 2.54 -6.24
CA LEU A 73 3.53 2.00 -6.04
C LEU A 73 3.72 0.69 -6.84
N ALA A 74 2.78 -0.24 -6.72
CA ALA A 74 2.80 -1.51 -7.44
C ALA A 74 2.82 -1.30 -8.96
N LEU A 75 1.94 -0.44 -9.49
CA LEU A 75 1.91 -0.09 -10.91
C LEU A 75 3.21 0.57 -11.39
N GLY A 76 3.83 1.41 -10.55
CA GLY A 76 5.12 2.03 -10.84
C GLY A 76 6.23 1.00 -11.01
N PHE A 77 6.29 -0.02 -10.17
CA PHE A 77 7.27 -1.12 -10.32
C PHE A 77 7.01 -1.98 -11.55
N VAL A 78 5.74 -2.26 -11.88
CA VAL A 78 5.41 -2.95 -13.14
C VAL A 78 5.91 -2.13 -14.33
N ALA A 79 5.64 -0.82 -14.33
CA ALA A 79 6.10 0.08 -15.40
C ALA A 79 7.64 0.13 -15.49
N ALA A 80 8.35 0.20 -14.35
CA ALA A 80 9.81 0.17 -14.31
C ALA A 80 10.38 -1.12 -14.91
N SER A 81 9.84 -2.27 -14.52
CA SER A 81 10.20 -3.58 -15.06
C SER A 81 10.01 -3.65 -16.58
N GLN A 82 8.87 -3.21 -17.09
CA GLN A 82 8.57 -3.18 -18.51
C GLN A 82 9.50 -2.25 -19.29
N GLN A 83 9.81 -1.07 -18.74
CA GLN A 83 10.74 -0.12 -19.37
C GLN A 83 12.18 -0.65 -19.40
N ALA A 84 12.60 -1.33 -18.34
CA ALA A 84 13.93 -1.92 -18.25
C ALA A 84 14.06 -3.24 -19.04
N GLY A 85 12.96 -3.89 -19.38
CA GLY A 85 12.95 -5.20 -20.06
C GLY A 85 13.45 -6.35 -19.17
N ILE A 86 13.34 -6.23 -17.83
CA ILE A 86 13.75 -7.23 -16.87
C ILE A 86 12.58 -7.68 -16.01
N PRO A 87 12.52 -8.95 -15.54
CA PRO A 87 11.43 -9.42 -14.71
C PRO A 87 11.39 -8.70 -13.35
N LEU A 88 10.20 -8.48 -12.82
CA LEU A 88 9.99 -7.94 -11.48
C LEU A 88 9.84 -9.07 -10.47
N PHE A 89 10.61 -9.03 -9.40
CA PHE A 89 10.49 -9.96 -8.28
C PHE A 89 10.14 -9.22 -6.99
N LEU A 90 9.05 -9.62 -6.36
CA LEU A 90 8.68 -9.18 -5.03
C LEU A 90 8.90 -10.30 -4.01
N GLY A 91 9.87 -10.14 -3.11
CA GLY A 91 9.97 -10.91 -1.87
C GLY A 91 9.23 -10.18 -0.74
N SER A 92 8.15 -10.74 -0.25
CA SER A 92 7.31 -10.09 0.76
C SER A 92 6.91 -11.06 1.87
N TYR A 93 6.44 -10.49 2.95
CA TYR A 93 5.92 -11.14 4.13
C TYR A 93 4.58 -10.47 4.52
N PRO A 94 3.57 -11.22 4.99
CA PRO A 94 2.28 -10.65 5.36
C PRO A 94 2.41 -9.66 6.53
N ILE A 95 2.33 -8.38 6.22
CA ILE A 95 2.39 -7.29 7.19
C ILE A 95 1.50 -6.11 6.76
N THR A 96 0.55 -5.72 7.61
CA THR A 96 -0.33 -4.58 7.35
C THR A 96 0.42 -3.26 7.58
N PRO A 97 0.30 -2.26 6.65
CA PRO A 97 -0.51 -2.27 5.43
C PRO A 97 0.26 -2.67 4.15
N ALA A 98 1.49 -3.16 4.24
CA ALA A 98 2.35 -3.47 3.10
C ALA A 98 1.84 -4.66 2.25
N SER A 99 1.01 -5.54 2.82
CA SER A 99 0.42 -6.68 2.10
C SER A 99 -0.42 -6.29 0.89
N ASP A 100 -0.96 -5.06 0.85
CA ASP A 100 -1.73 -4.58 -0.30
C ASP A 100 -0.87 -4.53 -1.58
N VAL A 101 0.43 -4.22 -1.46
CA VAL A 101 1.36 -4.22 -2.60
C VAL A 101 1.56 -5.65 -3.14
N LEU A 102 1.66 -6.65 -2.25
CA LEU A 102 1.75 -8.06 -2.65
C LEU A 102 0.48 -8.51 -3.37
N HIS A 103 -0.69 -8.17 -2.83
CA HIS A 103 -1.97 -8.50 -3.44
C HIS A 103 -2.11 -7.86 -4.83
N GLU A 104 -1.76 -6.59 -4.96
CA GLU A 104 -1.83 -5.87 -6.23
C GLU A 104 -0.87 -6.50 -7.26
N LEU A 105 0.41 -6.68 -6.93
CA LEU A 105 1.40 -7.24 -7.85
C LEU A 105 1.10 -8.67 -8.26
N SER A 106 0.43 -9.46 -7.43
CA SER A 106 0.05 -10.83 -7.76
C SER A 106 -0.91 -10.92 -8.96
N MET A 107 -1.56 -9.82 -9.34
CA MET A 107 -2.46 -9.73 -10.50
C MET A 107 -1.73 -9.50 -11.83
N TYR A 108 -0.44 -9.14 -11.80
CA TYR A 108 0.31 -8.73 -12.99
C TYR A 108 1.31 -9.80 -13.49
N LYS A 109 0.99 -11.08 -13.31
CA LYS A 109 1.85 -12.20 -13.73
C LYS A 109 2.18 -12.18 -15.22
N ASP A 110 1.23 -11.78 -16.05
CA ASP A 110 1.40 -11.67 -17.50
C ASP A 110 2.40 -10.58 -17.92
N PHE A 111 2.78 -9.71 -17.00
CA PHE A 111 3.82 -8.68 -17.17
C PHE A 111 5.19 -9.12 -16.62
N GLY A 112 5.42 -10.41 -16.40
CA GLY A 112 6.69 -10.89 -15.87
C GLY A 112 6.89 -10.64 -14.37
N VAL A 113 5.79 -10.41 -13.63
CA VAL A 113 5.84 -10.21 -12.19
C VAL A 113 5.84 -11.54 -11.45
N MET A 114 6.85 -11.75 -10.64
CA MET A 114 6.99 -12.87 -9.72
C MET A 114 6.79 -12.39 -8.28
N THR A 115 5.84 -12.99 -7.57
CA THR A 115 5.59 -12.69 -6.16
C THR A 115 5.92 -13.89 -5.31
N PHE A 116 6.70 -13.68 -4.26
CA PHE A 116 7.08 -14.69 -3.28
C PHE A 116 6.68 -14.24 -1.88
N GLN A 117 5.83 -15.02 -1.23
CA GLN A 117 5.47 -14.81 0.17
C GLN A 117 6.37 -15.67 1.04
N ALA A 118 7.25 -15.02 1.77
CA ALA A 118 8.18 -15.66 2.71
C ALA A 118 7.52 -15.90 4.08
N GLU A 119 8.18 -16.66 4.93
CA GLU A 119 7.76 -16.93 6.29
C GLU A 119 7.92 -15.69 7.20
N ASP A 120 9.01 -14.92 6.99
CA ASP A 120 9.34 -13.74 7.77
C ASP A 120 10.02 -12.66 6.93
N GLU A 121 10.34 -11.55 7.55
CA GLU A 121 10.95 -10.37 6.94
C GLU A 121 12.37 -10.65 6.40
N ILE A 122 13.14 -11.47 7.12
CA ILE A 122 14.53 -11.79 6.75
C ILE A 122 14.52 -12.68 5.52
N ALA A 123 13.70 -13.74 5.49
CA ALA A 123 13.53 -14.60 4.33
C ALA A 123 12.99 -13.83 3.11
N ALA A 124 12.09 -12.86 3.33
CA ALA A 124 11.58 -12.01 2.27
C ALA A 124 12.67 -11.16 1.61
N VAL A 125 13.48 -10.45 2.39
CA VAL A 125 14.53 -9.58 1.83
C VAL A 125 15.68 -10.39 1.23
N THR A 126 16.07 -11.51 1.82
CA THR A 126 17.16 -12.36 1.28
C THR A 126 16.74 -13.06 0.00
N SER A 127 15.45 -13.45 -0.15
CA SER A 127 14.94 -13.94 -1.43
C SER A 127 14.99 -12.87 -2.52
N ALA A 128 14.71 -11.61 -2.19
CA ALA A 128 14.83 -10.50 -3.12
C ALA A 128 16.29 -10.25 -3.53
N ILE A 129 17.25 -10.34 -2.61
CA ILE A 129 18.68 -10.27 -2.92
C ILE A 129 19.08 -11.39 -3.89
N GLY A 130 18.61 -12.62 -3.65
CA GLY A 130 18.85 -13.75 -4.56
C GLY A 130 18.26 -13.54 -5.96
N ALA A 131 17.06 -12.96 -6.04
CA ALA A 131 16.43 -12.61 -7.31
C ALA A 131 17.18 -11.48 -8.05
N SER A 132 17.69 -10.49 -7.33
CA SER A 132 18.56 -9.44 -7.87
C SER A 132 19.85 -10.04 -8.46
N TYR A 133 20.49 -10.94 -7.75
CA TYR A 133 21.65 -11.66 -8.25
C TYR A 133 21.35 -12.45 -9.53
N ALA A 134 20.13 -12.95 -9.69
CA ALA A 134 19.66 -13.63 -10.90
C ALA A 134 19.20 -12.68 -12.02
N GLY A 135 19.33 -11.37 -11.86
CA GLY A 135 19.03 -10.35 -12.89
C GLY A 135 17.60 -9.82 -12.90
N ALA A 136 16.84 -9.99 -11.82
CA ALA A 136 15.51 -9.40 -11.71
C ALA A 136 15.58 -7.99 -11.08
N LEU A 137 14.62 -7.13 -11.41
CA LEU A 137 14.29 -5.95 -10.58
C LEU A 137 13.70 -6.46 -9.28
N ALA A 138 14.50 -6.44 -8.21
CA ALA A 138 14.13 -7.02 -6.94
C ALA A 138 13.61 -5.96 -5.97
N ILE A 139 12.42 -6.20 -5.46
CA ILE A 139 11.80 -5.36 -4.44
C ILE A 139 11.35 -6.18 -3.23
N THR A 140 11.30 -5.54 -2.08
CA THR A 140 10.70 -6.11 -0.87
C THR A 140 9.83 -5.07 -0.17
N THR A 141 8.71 -5.49 0.40
CA THR A 141 7.81 -4.61 1.13
C THR A 141 7.77 -4.95 2.60
N THR A 142 7.61 -3.93 3.44
CA THR A 142 7.54 -4.09 4.87
C THR A 142 6.88 -2.87 5.53
N SER A 143 6.87 -2.84 6.86
CA SER A 143 6.51 -1.73 7.72
C SER A 143 7.60 -1.55 8.78
N GLY A 144 7.52 -0.54 9.63
CA GLY A 144 8.55 -0.18 10.60
C GLY A 144 9.22 -1.33 11.36
N PRO A 145 8.45 -2.24 12.01
CA PRO A 145 9.08 -3.37 12.73
C PRO A 145 9.85 -4.31 11.80
N GLY A 146 9.33 -4.57 10.59
CA GLY A 146 10.04 -5.40 9.61
C GLY A 146 11.21 -4.67 8.96
N MET A 147 11.19 -3.34 8.86
CA MET A 147 12.36 -2.55 8.44
C MET A 147 13.52 -2.77 9.39
N ALA A 148 13.28 -2.81 10.71
CA ALA A 148 14.30 -3.11 11.71
C ALA A 148 14.94 -4.50 11.50
N LEU A 149 14.14 -5.51 11.13
CA LEU A 149 14.64 -6.86 10.88
C LEU A 149 15.39 -7.01 9.56
N LYS A 150 15.21 -6.10 8.60
CA LYS A 150 15.85 -6.14 7.28
C LYS A 150 17.17 -5.38 7.21
N THR A 151 17.57 -4.69 8.26
CA THR A 151 18.72 -3.77 8.23
C THR A 151 20.06 -4.47 7.93
N GLU A 152 20.26 -5.68 8.42
CA GLU A 152 21.47 -6.46 8.13
C GLU A 152 21.51 -6.88 6.65
N ALA A 153 20.42 -7.42 6.12
CA ALA A 153 20.33 -7.83 4.71
C ALA A 153 20.45 -6.63 3.75
N LEU A 154 19.96 -5.45 4.14
CA LEU A 154 20.19 -4.22 3.40
C LEU A 154 21.68 -3.87 3.33
N GLY A 155 22.40 -4.00 4.45
CA GLY A 155 23.86 -3.84 4.51
C GLY A 155 24.57 -4.87 3.61
N LEU A 156 24.10 -6.11 3.56
CA LEU A 156 24.61 -7.13 2.65
C LEU A 156 24.42 -6.71 1.18
N ALA A 157 23.23 -6.25 0.80
CA ALA A 157 22.97 -5.81 -0.58
C ALA A 157 23.93 -4.69 -1.02
N VAL A 158 24.22 -3.72 -0.12
CA VAL A 158 25.21 -2.67 -0.37
C VAL A 158 26.62 -3.27 -0.51
N ALA A 159 27.01 -4.18 0.38
CA ALA A 159 28.36 -4.76 0.38
C ALA A 159 28.66 -5.61 -0.87
N VAL A 160 27.64 -6.23 -1.46
CA VAL A 160 27.77 -7.06 -2.68
C VAL A 160 27.30 -6.34 -3.95
N GLU A 161 26.98 -5.06 -3.85
CA GLU A 161 26.56 -4.17 -4.95
C GLU A 161 25.37 -4.72 -5.76
N LEU A 162 24.38 -5.28 -5.06
CA LEU A 162 23.16 -5.80 -5.70
C LEU A 162 22.00 -4.79 -5.61
N PRO A 163 21.35 -4.49 -6.75
CA PRO A 163 20.17 -3.64 -6.79
C PRO A 163 19.03 -4.18 -5.92
N LEU A 164 18.49 -3.36 -5.02
CA LEU A 164 17.37 -3.74 -4.16
C LEU A 164 16.55 -2.52 -3.80
N VAL A 165 15.23 -2.58 -3.97
CA VAL A 165 14.32 -1.56 -3.46
C VAL A 165 13.54 -2.09 -2.26
N ILE A 166 13.60 -1.36 -1.15
CA ILE A 166 12.82 -1.65 0.06
C ILE A 166 11.71 -0.62 0.20
N CYS A 167 10.46 -1.06 0.21
CA CYS A 167 9.30 -0.22 0.43
C CYS A 167 8.88 -0.31 1.89
N ASN A 168 9.16 0.73 2.67
CA ASN A 168 8.68 0.83 4.05
C ASN A 168 7.33 1.53 4.09
N ILE A 169 6.25 0.74 4.14
CA ILE A 169 4.87 1.23 4.26
C ILE A 169 4.60 1.45 5.75
N GLN A 170 4.81 2.68 6.20
CA GLN A 170 4.88 3.01 7.62
C GLN A 170 3.54 2.84 8.33
N ARG A 171 3.59 2.53 9.61
CA ARG A 171 2.45 2.41 10.52
C ARG A 171 2.84 2.82 11.93
N GLY A 172 1.85 3.07 12.78
CA GLY A 172 2.08 3.43 14.18
C GLY A 172 2.95 2.43 14.93
N GLY A 173 3.97 2.94 15.60
CA GLY A 173 4.91 2.20 16.44
C GLY A 173 4.71 2.48 17.94
N PRO A 174 5.67 2.11 18.81
CA PRO A 174 6.84 1.27 18.59
C PRO A 174 6.52 -0.24 18.52
N SER A 175 7.54 -1.08 18.19
CA SER A 175 7.44 -2.54 18.06
C SER A 175 6.41 -2.93 16.97
N THR A 176 5.60 -3.96 17.18
CA THR A 176 4.52 -4.32 16.24
C THR A 176 3.48 -3.22 16.09
N GLY A 177 3.35 -2.34 17.05
CA GLY A 177 2.58 -1.10 17.00
C GLY A 177 1.11 -1.25 16.68
N LEU A 178 0.60 -0.32 15.90
CA LEU A 178 -0.80 -0.22 15.52
C LEU A 178 -0.96 -0.45 14.01
N PRO A 179 -1.17 -1.68 13.54
CA PRO A 179 -1.11 -2.05 12.12
C PRO A 179 -2.02 -1.25 11.19
N THR A 180 -3.15 -0.77 11.71
CA THR A 180 -4.16 -0.01 10.92
C THR A 180 -4.09 1.50 11.15
N LYS A 181 -3.09 1.99 11.86
CA LYS A 181 -2.90 3.43 12.12
C LYS A 181 -1.70 3.94 11.32
N THR A 182 -1.93 4.99 10.57
CA THR A 182 -0.90 5.67 9.79
C THR A 182 0.02 6.49 10.70
N GLU A 183 1.32 6.40 10.47
CA GLU A 183 2.35 7.21 11.11
C GLU A 183 3.55 7.33 10.16
N GLN A 184 4.35 8.37 10.31
CA GLN A 184 5.58 8.60 9.54
C GLN A 184 6.72 8.92 10.53
N ALA A 185 7.25 7.88 11.18
CA ALA A 185 8.27 8.01 12.21
C ALA A 185 9.58 7.26 11.91
N ASP A 186 9.69 6.57 10.76
CA ASP A 186 10.80 5.66 10.46
C ASP A 186 11.94 6.31 9.67
N LEU A 187 11.92 7.62 9.41
CA LEU A 187 12.90 8.29 8.55
C LEU A 187 14.33 8.10 9.04
N LEU A 188 14.58 8.30 10.35
CA LEU A 188 15.92 8.15 10.91
C LEU A 188 16.39 6.69 10.89
N GLN A 189 15.49 5.73 11.08
CA GLN A 189 15.78 4.32 10.92
C GLN A 189 16.17 4.00 9.45
N ALA A 190 15.44 4.52 8.49
CA ALA A 190 15.75 4.34 7.07
C ALA A 190 17.11 4.97 6.69
N LEU A 191 17.43 6.15 7.23
CA LEU A 191 18.68 6.85 6.92
C LEU A 191 19.90 6.26 7.64
N TYR A 192 19.76 5.89 8.92
CA TYR A 192 20.91 5.59 9.80
C TYR A 192 20.82 4.25 10.52
N GLY A 193 19.74 3.49 10.37
CA GLY A 193 19.48 2.28 11.15
C GLY A 193 20.27 1.04 10.73
N ARG A 194 21.49 1.18 10.25
CA ARG A 194 22.37 0.07 9.85
C ARG A 194 23.68 0.09 10.61
N ASN A 195 24.33 -1.06 10.72
CA ASN A 195 25.70 -1.12 11.22
C ASN A 195 26.67 -0.65 10.13
N SER A 196 27.78 -0.04 10.55
CA SER A 196 28.85 0.45 9.68
C SER A 196 28.39 1.45 8.62
N GLU A 197 29.20 1.71 7.62
CA GLU A 197 28.88 2.62 6.51
C GLU A 197 28.13 1.87 5.40
N ALA A 198 26.84 2.17 5.28
CA ALA A 198 25.99 1.61 4.24
C ALA A 198 25.03 2.71 3.73
N PRO A 199 25.56 3.70 2.97
CA PRO A 199 24.75 4.80 2.44
C PRO A 199 23.78 4.29 1.40
N ILE A 200 22.52 4.72 1.51
CA ILE A 200 21.46 4.41 0.55
C ILE A 200 20.62 5.65 0.25
N PRO A 201 20.09 5.79 -0.95
CA PRO A 201 19.07 6.79 -1.24
C PRO A 201 17.77 6.48 -0.48
N VAL A 202 17.15 7.49 0.10
CA VAL A 202 15.83 7.38 0.72
C VAL A 202 14.88 8.34 0.03
N LEU A 203 13.82 7.81 -0.56
CA LEU A 203 12.80 8.55 -1.28
C LEU A 203 11.49 8.55 -0.49
N ALA A 204 10.75 9.65 -0.54
CA ALA A 204 9.45 9.77 0.09
C ALA A 204 8.44 10.35 -0.90
N SER A 205 7.29 9.69 -1.06
CA SER A 205 6.20 10.16 -1.90
C SER A 205 5.35 11.20 -1.16
N ALA A 206 4.93 12.25 -1.87
CA ALA A 206 4.10 13.32 -1.34
C ALA A 206 2.60 13.03 -1.44
N THR A 207 2.18 12.24 -2.44
CA THR A 207 0.78 11.91 -2.71
C THR A 207 0.64 10.45 -3.16
N PRO A 208 -0.59 9.88 -3.12
CA PRO A 208 -0.80 8.53 -3.68
C PRO A 208 -0.37 8.40 -5.15
N GLY A 209 -0.62 9.40 -5.99
CA GLY A 209 -0.18 9.39 -7.39
C GLY A 209 1.34 9.47 -7.54
N ASP A 210 2.00 10.20 -6.66
CA ASP A 210 3.46 10.32 -6.63
C ASP A 210 4.18 9.00 -6.31
N CYS A 211 3.50 8.08 -5.59
CA CYS A 211 4.05 6.74 -5.33
C CYS A 211 4.41 5.97 -6.61
N PHE A 212 3.69 6.22 -7.72
CA PHE A 212 4.03 5.64 -9.02
C PHE A 212 5.38 6.14 -9.54
N TRP A 213 5.61 7.45 -9.49
CA TRP A 213 6.86 8.06 -9.96
C TRP A 213 8.04 7.74 -9.05
N VAL A 214 7.81 7.69 -7.73
CA VAL A 214 8.82 7.29 -6.76
C VAL A 214 9.26 5.84 -6.96
N ALA A 215 8.34 4.92 -7.33
CA ALA A 215 8.69 3.55 -7.65
C ALA A 215 9.59 3.46 -8.91
N LEU A 216 9.28 4.22 -9.95
CA LEU A 216 10.12 4.33 -11.16
C LEU A 216 11.51 4.87 -10.82
N GLU A 217 11.57 5.96 -10.06
CA GLU A 217 12.85 6.59 -9.69
C GLU A 217 13.69 5.70 -8.77
N ALA A 218 13.08 5.04 -7.77
CA ALA A 218 13.77 4.08 -6.92
C ALA A 218 14.37 2.92 -7.75
N SER A 219 13.61 2.41 -8.72
CA SER A 219 14.09 1.35 -9.61
C SER A 219 15.22 1.82 -10.54
N ARG A 220 15.20 3.09 -10.98
CA ARG A 220 16.25 3.69 -11.81
C ARG A 220 17.55 3.90 -11.03
N ILE A 221 17.46 4.22 -9.75
CA ILE A 221 18.61 4.45 -8.88
C ILE A 221 19.27 3.12 -8.48
N ALA A 222 18.44 2.10 -8.18
CA ALA A 222 18.92 0.76 -7.84
C ALA A 222 19.55 0.07 -9.06
#